data_9fd565dfaae588e9947ec67662090834
#
_entry.id   9fd565dfaae588e9947ec67662090834
#
_cell.length_a   1.000
_cell.length_b   1.000
_cell.length_c   1.000
_cell.angle_alpha   90.00
_cell.angle_beta   90.00
_cell.angle_gamma   90.00
#
_symmetry.space_group_name_H-M   'P 1'
#
loop_
_entity.id
_entity.type
_entity.pdbx_description
1 polymer ?
#
loop_
_entity_poly.entity_id
_entity_poly.type
_entity_poly.pdbx_seq_one_letter_code
_entity_poly.pdbx_strand_id
1 'polypeptide(L)'
;MSIIIDGKEYCGIIYKIENMITHEIYIGQTTHTKGFNGRYYFSGQGIERVYKYLKGNQNRNQSHNQHLRRSIEKYGFDVFQIDEVLDVALTFDELNAKEAYYIKKFDSYKNGYNMSYGGDSMPNMERPKGKDCPNSKRVCQISLDGEIIKIWDCATDVWRELGIVQASIS
;
A
#
# COMPACT_ATOMS: atom_id res chain seq x y z
N MET A 1 24.31 4.68 -2.55
CA MET A 1 24.34 3.49 -1.67
C MET A 1 23.71 2.35 -2.45
N SER A 2 24.36 1.20 -2.54
CA SER A 2 23.91 0.05 -3.34
C SER A 2 23.74 -1.19 -2.45
N ILE A 3 22.86 -2.08 -2.90
CA ILE A 3 22.67 -3.41 -2.32
C ILE A 3 23.52 -4.37 -3.13
N ILE A 4 24.31 -5.21 -2.47
CA ILE A 4 25.15 -6.22 -3.15
C ILE A 4 24.46 -7.57 -2.99
N ILE A 5 24.12 -8.21 -4.13
CA ILE A 5 23.56 -9.56 -4.22
C ILE A 5 24.40 -10.33 -5.22
N ASP A 6 24.95 -11.46 -4.81
CA ASP A 6 25.82 -12.33 -5.67
C ASP A 6 26.95 -11.56 -6.37
N GLY A 7 27.56 -10.58 -5.65
CA GLY A 7 28.65 -9.76 -6.15
C GLY A 7 28.24 -8.66 -7.15
N LYS A 8 26.96 -8.48 -7.40
CA LYS A 8 26.43 -7.39 -8.27
C LYS A 8 25.78 -6.29 -7.42
N GLU A 9 25.92 -5.07 -7.90
CA GLU A 9 25.34 -3.88 -7.27
C GLU A 9 23.98 -3.54 -7.85
N TYR A 10 23.02 -3.28 -6.96
CA TYR A 10 21.65 -2.88 -7.29
C TYR A 10 21.25 -1.61 -6.52
N CYS A 11 20.38 -0.80 -7.11
CA CYS A 11 19.79 0.37 -6.45
C CYS A 11 18.85 -0.04 -5.32
N GLY A 12 18.08 -1.11 -5.51
CA GLY A 12 17.09 -1.56 -4.55
C GLY A 12 16.55 -2.95 -4.87
N ILE A 13 15.73 -3.44 -3.95
CA ILE A 13 15.03 -4.73 -4.06
C ILE A 13 13.53 -4.54 -3.88
N ILE A 14 12.76 -5.42 -4.50
CA ILE A 14 11.34 -5.66 -4.21
C ILE A 14 11.26 -6.91 -3.34
N TYR A 15 10.42 -6.88 -2.32
CA TYR A 15 10.14 -8.02 -1.45
C TYR A 15 8.64 -8.26 -1.31
N LYS A 16 8.27 -9.50 -0.96
CA LYS A 16 6.89 -9.92 -0.79
C LYS A 16 6.68 -10.48 0.63
N ILE A 17 5.56 -10.16 1.24
CA ILE A 17 5.06 -10.78 2.46
C ILE A 17 3.68 -11.35 2.14
N GLU A 18 3.46 -12.62 2.39
CA GLU A 18 2.21 -13.33 2.11
C GLU A 18 1.66 -13.99 3.38
N ASN A 19 0.37 -13.81 3.64
CA ASN A 19 -0.36 -14.57 4.64
C ASN A 19 -0.84 -15.88 4.03
N MET A 20 -0.30 -17.00 4.48
CA MET A 20 -0.58 -18.33 3.92
C MET A 20 -1.98 -18.86 4.22
N ILE A 21 -2.75 -18.17 5.08
CA ILE A 21 -4.16 -18.53 5.39
C ILE A 21 -5.11 -17.76 4.48
N THR A 22 -4.90 -16.44 4.33
CA THR A 22 -5.81 -15.56 3.56
C THR A 22 -5.36 -15.33 2.12
N HIS A 23 -4.11 -15.65 1.81
CA HIS A 23 -3.41 -15.35 0.55
C HIS A 23 -3.32 -13.86 0.22
N GLU A 24 -3.55 -13.02 1.21
CA GLU A 24 -3.32 -11.58 1.09
C GLU A 24 -1.82 -11.28 1.07
N ILE A 25 -1.41 -10.40 0.15
CA ILE A 25 -0.01 -10.10 -0.13
C ILE A 25 0.30 -8.63 0.15
N TYR A 26 1.49 -8.38 0.68
CA TYR A 26 2.13 -7.07 0.73
C TYR A 26 3.36 -7.06 -0.15
N ILE A 27 3.46 -6.08 -1.04
CA ILE A 27 4.65 -5.77 -1.83
C ILE A 27 5.30 -4.52 -1.27
N GLY A 28 6.60 -4.57 -1.07
CA GLY A 28 7.37 -3.41 -0.65
C GLY A 28 8.70 -3.31 -1.36
N GLN A 29 9.29 -2.13 -1.30
CA GLN A 29 10.61 -1.85 -1.83
C GLN A 29 11.55 -1.30 -0.77
N THR A 30 12.85 -1.47 -0.97
CA THR A 30 13.87 -0.85 -0.14
C THR A 30 15.18 -0.62 -0.91
N THR A 31 15.83 0.50 -0.60
CA THR A 31 17.18 0.85 -1.08
C THR A 31 18.22 0.70 0.03
N HIS A 32 17.81 0.16 1.19
CA HIS A 32 18.72 -0.01 2.32
C HIS A 32 19.80 -1.03 2.00
N THR A 33 21.07 -0.72 2.26
CA THR A 33 22.23 -1.57 1.92
C THR A 33 22.16 -2.99 2.50
N LYS A 34 21.44 -3.18 3.61
CA LYS A 34 21.17 -4.49 4.22
C LYS A 34 19.83 -5.09 3.74
N GLY A 35 19.29 -4.61 2.61
CA GLY A 35 18.06 -5.11 2.01
C GLY A 35 16.85 -5.08 2.97
N PHE A 36 16.06 -6.15 2.94
CA PHE A 36 14.89 -6.34 3.79
C PHE A 36 15.18 -6.13 5.28
N ASN A 37 16.27 -6.70 5.79
CA ASN A 37 16.67 -6.59 7.19
C ASN A 37 17.03 -5.17 7.60
N GLY A 38 17.54 -4.35 6.68
CA GLY A 38 17.81 -2.95 6.91
C GLY A 38 16.56 -2.07 6.89
N ARG A 39 15.57 -2.42 6.05
CA ARG A 39 14.27 -1.74 5.99
C ARG A 39 13.53 -1.85 7.33
N TYR A 40 13.58 -3.02 7.93
CA TYR A 40 12.97 -3.31 9.22
C TYR A 40 14.05 -3.48 10.29
N TYR A 41 14.66 -2.39 10.73
CA TYR A 41 15.82 -2.36 11.62
C TYR A 41 15.55 -2.75 13.10
N PHE A 42 14.33 -3.17 13.44
CA PHE A 42 13.98 -3.63 14.77
C PHE A 42 14.56 -5.02 15.10
N SER A 43 14.70 -5.33 16.38
CA SER A 43 15.09 -6.67 16.85
C SER A 43 14.03 -7.71 16.48
N GLY A 44 14.44 -8.94 16.23
CA GLY A 44 13.59 -10.03 15.78
C GLY A 44 13.98 -10.53 14.40
N GLN A 45 13.27 -11.54 13.90
CA GLN A 45 13.48 -12.12 12.59
C GLN A 45 12.18 -12.13 11.79
N GLY A 46 12.31 -12.14 10.46
CA GLY A 46 11.17 -12.28 9.56
C GLY A 46 10.01 -11.33 9.88
N ILE A 47 8.81 -11.88 9.99
CA ILE A 47 7.59 -11.11 10.22
C ILE A 47 7.53 -10.47 11.61
N GLU A 48 8.18 -11.03 12.64
CA GLU A 48 8.25 -10.42 13.96
C GLU A 48 8.94 -9.05 13.90
N ARG A 49 10.00 -8.94 13.11
CA ARG A 49 10.71 -7.67 12.86
C ARG A 49 9.81 -6.65 12.19
N VAL A 50 9.05 -7.09 11.16
CA VAL A 50 8.05 -6.25 10.48
C VAL A 50 6.98 -5.77 11.46
N TYR A 51 6.45 -6.66 12.28
CA TYR A 51 5.45 -6.32 13.29
C TYR A 51 5.96 -5.28 14.29
N LYS A 52 7.17 -5.48 14.83
CA LYS A 52 7.79 -4.53 15.77
C LYS A 52 8.00 -3.15 15.11
N TYR A 53 8.41 -3.12 13.85
CA TYR A 53 8.51 -1.88 13.08
C TYR A 53 7.16 -1.18 12.95
N LEU A 54 6.11 -1.91 12.56
CA LEU A 54 4.76 -1.36 12.39
C LEU A 54 4.16 -0.87 13.71
N LYS A 55 4.48 -1.52 14.83
CA LYS A 55 4.03 -1.15 16.18
C LYS A 55 4.82 0.02 16.77
N GLY A 56 6.15 0.02 16.61
CA GLY A 56 7.03 1.02 17.23
C GLY A 56 6.89 2.44 16.70
N ASN A 57 6.37 2.60 15.50
CA ASN A 57 6.21 3.90 14.84
C ASN A 57 4.87 4.62 15.10
N GLN A 58 4.06 4.17 16.07
CA GLN A 58 2.74 4.77 16.37
C GLN A 58 2.80 6.25 16.81
N ASN A 59 3.96 6.73 17.27
CA ASN A 59 4.13 8.10 17.79
C ASN A 59 4.52 9.13 16.71
N ARG A 60 4.69 8.72 15.46
CA ARG A 60 4.93 9.63 14.33
C ARG A 60 3.69 9.59 13.44
N ASN A 61 3.16 10.74 13.06
CA ASN A 61 1.98 10.93 12.18
C ASN A 61 2.12 10.29 10.76
N GLN A 62 2.78 9.15 10.66
CA GLN A 62 2.94 8.38 9.45
C GLN A 62 1.99 7.19 9.48
N SER A 63 1.17 7.08 8.46
CA SER A 63 0.26 5.96 8.24
C SER A 63 1.06 4.68 8.01
N HIS A 64 1.40 3.98 9.10
CA HIS A 64 1.97 2.65 8.98
C HIS A 64 0.87 1.67 8.60
N ASN A 65 1.22 0.68 7.80
CA ASN A 65 0.30 -0.33 7.29
C ASN A 65 -0.43 -1.07 8.43
N GLN A 66 -1.53 -0.47 8.88
CA GLN A 66 -2.34 -1.01 9.97
C GLN A 66 -3.05 -2.31 9.57
N HIS A 67 -3.34 -2.49 8.26
CA HIS A 67 -3.97 -3.70 7.76
C HIS A 67 -3.04 -4.90 7.93
N LEU A 68 -1.81 -4.82 7.45
CA LEU A 68 -0.79 -5.85 7.66
C LEU A 68 -0.55 -6.09 9.17
N ARG A 69 -0.41 -5.03 9.98
CA ARG A 69 -0.21 -5.17 11.42
C ARG A 69 -1.35 -5.95 12.10
N ARG A 70 -2.61 -5.58 11.83
CA ARG A 70 -3.79 -6.27 12.40
C ARG A 70 -3.87 -7.73 11.95
N SER A 71 -3.49 -8.01 10.72
CA SER A 71 -3.43 -9.37 10.22
C SER A 71 -2.37 -10.20 10.97
N ILE A 72 -1.19 -9.63 11.21
CA ILE A 72 -0.15 -10.30 12.01
C ILE A 72 -0.63 -10.55 13.45
N GLU A 73 -1.30 -9.57 14.07
CA GLU A 73 -1.89 -9.72 15.41
C GLU A 73 -2.95 -10.81 15.48
N LYS A 74 -3.75 -10.95 14.41
CA LYS A 74 -4.86 -11.92 14.34
C LYS A 74 -4.39 -13.34 14.08
N TYR A 75 -3.45 -13.54 13.17
CA TYR A 75 -3.08 -14.86 12.64
C TYR A 75 -1.76 -15.39 13.23
N GLY A 76 -0.96 -14.54 13.89
CA GLY A 76 0.36 -14.91 14.41
C GLY A 76 1.47 -14.79 13.38
N PHE A 77 2.71 -15.11 13.79
CA PHE A 77 3.90 -14.91 12.94
C PHE A 77 4.14 -16.09 11.98
N ASP A 78 3.79 -17.29 12.39
CA ASP A 78 4.16 -18.53 11.69
C ASP A 78 3.42 -18.75 10.37
N VAL A 79 2.34 -18.00 10.15
CA VAL A 79 1.52 -18.11 8.94
C VAL A 79 1.95 -17.16 7.82
N PHE A 80 3.00 -16.37 8.05
CA PHE A 80 3.50 -15.43 7.04
C PHE A 80 4.77 -15.96 6.37
N GLN A 81 4.75 -15.99 5.05
CA GLN A 81 5.93 -16.24 4.24
C GLN A 81 6.52 -14.93 3.74
N ILE A 82 7.85 -14.81 3.74
CA ILE A 82 8.58 -13.65 3.25
C ILE A 82 9.53 -14.06 2.16
N ASP A 83 9.39 -13.42 0.99
CA ASP A 83 10.38 -13.44 -0.07
C ASP A 83 11.17 -12.14 0.05
N GLU A 84 12.33 -12.19 0.71
CA GLU A 84 13.14 -10.99 1.01
C GLU A 84 13.68 -10.31 -0.26
N VAL A 85 13.85 -11.07 -1.34
CA VAL A 85 14.28 -10.58 -2.66
C VAL A 85 13.40 -11.22 -3.73
N LEU A 86 12.27 -10.61 -4.03
CA LEU A 86 11.39 -11.02 -5.13
C LEU A 86 11.96 -10.56 -6.48
N ASP A 87 12.54 -9.36 -6.50
CA ASP A 87 13.17 -8.77 -7.69
C ASP A 87 14.19 -7.69 -7.27
N VAL A 88 15.05 -7.29 -8.19
CA VAL A 88 16.09 -6.29 -8.00
C VAL A 88 15.96 -5.19 -9.04
N ALA A 89 16.47 -3.99 -8.76
CA ALA A 89 16.46 -2.87 -9.69
C ALA A 89 17.82 -2.16 -9.74
N LEU A 90 18.22 -1.72 -10.92
CA LEU A 90 19.47 -0.99 -11.15
C LEU A 90 19.30 0.52 -10.93
N THR A 91 18.08 1.03 -11.12
CA THR A 91 17.75 2.45 -10.97
C THR A 91 16.53 2.64 -10.06
N PHE A 92 16.35 3.86 -9.56
CA PHE A 92 15.20 4.22 -8.73
C PHE A 92 13.90 4.16 -9.52
N ASP A 93 13.93 4.58 -10.78
CA ASP A 93 12.75 4.55 -11.66
C ASP A 93 12.34 3.11 -11.97
N GLU A 94 13.31 2.22 -12.21
CA GLU A 94 13.06 0.79 -12.37
C GLU A 94 12.47 0.18 -11.09
N LEU A 95 13.00 0.56 -9.91
CA LEU A 95 12.51 0.07 -8.62
C LEU A 95 11.04 0.44 -8.41
N ASN A 96 10.69 1.71 -8.64
CA ASN A 96 9.32 2.19 -8.54
C ASN A 96 8.39 1.51 -9.56
N ALA A 97 8.86 1.32 -10.80
CA ALA A 97 8.11 0.63 -11.84
C ALA A 97 7.82 -0.83 -11.45
N LYS A 98 8.81 -1.52 -10.92
CA LYS A 98 8.69 -2.92 -10.47
C LYS A 98 7.76 -3.03 -9.25
N GLU A 99 7.85 -2.14 -8.27
CA GLU A 99 6.91 -2.13 -7.14
C GLU A 99 5.47 -2.04 -7.64
N ALA A 100 5.16 -1.03 -8.47
CA ALA A 100 3.84 -0.84 -9.03
C ALA A 100 3.37 -2.04 -9.88
N TYR A 101 4.28 -2.62 -10.68
CA TYR A 101 4.00 -3.82 -11.46
C TYR A 101 3.58 -5.00 -10.56
N TYR A 102 4.34 -5.27 -9.48
CA TYR A 102 4.05 -6.39 -8.58
C TYR A 102 2.79 -6.16 -7.75
N ILE A 103 2.52 -4.92 -7.30
CA ILE A 103 1.27 -4.57 -6.62
C ILE A 103 0.07 -4.87 -7.52
N LYS A 104 0.15 -4.51 -8.81
CA LYS A 104 -0.89 -4.81 -9.79
C LYS A 104 -0.98 -6.31 -10.09
N LYS A 105 0.16 -6.98 -10.29
CA LYS A 105 0.23 -8.41 -10.62
C LYS A 105 -0.40 -9.28 -9.54
N PHE A 106 -0.18 -8.97 -8.28
CA PHE A 106 -0.73 -9.70 -7.13
C PHE A 106 -2.03 -9.11 -6.60
N ASP A 107 -2.54 -8.04 -7.23
CA ASP A 107 -3.73 -7.30 -6.80
C ASP A 107 -3.71 -6.92 -5.31
N SER A 108 -2.51 -6.66 -4.79
CA SER A 108 -2.25 -6.49 -3.37
C SER A 108 -2.76 -5.14 -2.81
N TYR A 109 -3.18 -4.22 -3.67
CA TYR A 109 -3.87 -2.98 -3.29
C TYR A 109 -5.36 -3.21 -3.01
N LYS A 110 -6.06 -3.99 -3.83
CA LYS A 110 -7.49 -4.24 -3.66
C LYS A 110 -7.76 -5.40 -2.70
N ASN A 111 -7.00 -6.48 -2.88
CA ASN A 111 -7.20 -7.76 -2.20
C ASN A 111 -5.99 -8.17 -1.35
N GLY A 112 -5.22 -7.21 -0.84
CA GLY A 112 -4.05 -7.48 -0.02
C GLY A 112 -3.74 -6.32 0.93
N TYR A 113 -2.47 -6.20 1.33
CA TYR A 113 -2.05 -5.27 2.37
C TYR A 113 -1.48 -3.95 1.85
N ASN A 114 -1.35 -3.73 0.54
CA ASN A 114 -0.86 -2.44 0.05
C ASN A 114 -1.91 -1.34 0.19
N MET A 115 -1.49 -0.15 0.60
CA MET A 115 -2.37 1.01 0.82
C MET A 115 -2.34 1.99 -0.36
N SER A 116 -1.51 1.74 -1.37
CA SER A 116 -1.37 2.52 -2.60
C SER A 116 -0.98 1.61 -3.75
N TYR A 117 -1.03 2.15 -4.97
CA TYR A 117 -0.57 1.43 -6.17
C TYR A 117 0.97 1.39 -6.32
N GLY A 118 1.72 1.86 -5.32
CA GLY A 118 3.18 1.95 -5.36
C GLY A 118 3.70 3.09 -6.24
N GLY A 119 5.03 3.24 -6.26
CA GLY A 119 5.69 4.18 -7.16
C GLY A 119 5.26 5.63 -6.97
N ASP A 120 5.40 6.20 -5.78
CA ASP A 120 4.99 7.58 -5.45
C ASP A 120 5.56 8.65 -6.42
N SER A 121 6.51 8.27 -7.25
CA SER A 121 7.16 9.12 -8.24
C SER A 121 6.83 8.76 -9.69
N MET A 122 5.85 7.86 -9.94
CA MET A 122 5.48 7.51 -11.32
C MET A 122 4.53 8.56 -11.92
N PRO A 123 5.02 9.43 -12.83
CA PRO A 123 4.21 10.50 -13.42
C PRO A 123 3.07 9.98 -14.31
N ASN A 124 3.06 8.70 -14.68
CA ASN A 124 2.15 8.14 -15.68
C ASN A 124 1.26 6.96 -15.21
N MET A 125 1.26 6.59 -13.93
CA MET A 125 0.20 5.72 -13.46
C MET A 125 -1.02 6.57 -13.12
N GLU A 126 -2.06 6.50 -13.94
CA GLU A 126 -3.35 7.09 -13.61
C GLU A 126 -3.86 6.44 -12.31
N ARG A 127 -3.72 7.19 -11.22
CA ARG A 127 -4.36 6.80 -9.95
C ARG A 127 -5.86 6.76 -10.20
N PRO A 128 -6.56 5.69 -9.79
CA PRO A 128 -8.00 5.66 -9.93
C PRO A 128 -8.60 6.89 -9.27
N LYS A 129 -9.47 7.58 -10.00
CA LYS A 129 -10.10 8.83 -9.57
C LYS A 129 -11.62 8.63 -9.49
N GLY A 130 -12.24 9.39 -8.61
CA GLY A 130 -13.69 9.38 -8.50
C GLY A 130 -14.22 8.02 -8.07
N LYS A 131 -15.19 7.49 -8.80
CA LYS A 131 -15.87 6.21 -8.51
C LYS A 131 -14.95 4.99 -8.52
N ASP A 132 -13.85 5.04 -9.26
CA ASP A 132 -12.90 3.92 -9.40
C ASP A 132 -11.92 3.82 -8.22
N CYS A 133 -11.93 4.81 -7.28
CA CYS A 133 -11.17 4.72 -6.05
C CYS A 133 -11.78 3.64 -5.15
N PRO A 134 -10.98 2.69 -4.58
CA PRO A 134 -11.49 1.64 -3.70
C PRO A 134 -12.23 2.14 -2.46
N ASN A 135 -11.89 3.34 -1.99
CA ASN A 135 -12.54 4.00 -0.83
C ASN A 135 -13.65 4.98 -1.26
N SER A 136 -14.04 4.98 -2.53
CA SER A 136 -15.11 5.84 -3.01
C SER A 136 -16.45 5.42 -2.39
N LYS A 137 -17.20 6.41 -1.90
CA LYS A 137 -18.54 6.19 -1.37
C LYS A 137 -19.55 6.94 -2.23
N ARG A 138 -20.68 6.32 -2.46
CA ARG A 138 -21.82 6.97 -3.08
C ARG A 138 -22.36 8.07 -2.18
N VAL A 139 -22.80 9.16 -2.78
CA VAL A 139 -23.42 10.32 -2.09
C VAL A 139 -24.85 10.42 -2.55
N CYS A 140 -25.77 10.52 -1.59
CA CYS A 140 -27.18 10.72 -1.85
C CYS A 140 -27.53 12.20 -1.61
N GLN A 141 -28.05 12.85 -2.65
CA GLN A 141 -28.61 14.19 -2.52
C GLN A 141 -30.08 14.09 -2.18
N ILE A 142 -30.48 14.73 -1.08
CA ILE A 142 -31.83 14.66 -0.55
C ILE A 142 -32.41 16.09 -0.52
N SER A 143 -33.71 16.24 -0.83
CA SER A 143 -34.46 17.49 -0.65
C SER A 143 -34.69 17.79 0.84
N LEU A 144 -35.15 18.99 1.14
CA LEU A 144 -35.53 19.36 2.51
C LEU A 144 -36.73 18.55 3.05
N ASP A 145 -37.54 18.00 2.12
CA ASP A 145 -38.70 17.17 2.45
C ASP A 145 -38.34 15.67 2.56
N GLY A 146 -37.03 15.32 2.40
CA GLY A 146 -36.53 13.97 2.58
C GLY A 146 -36.58 13.10 1.30
N GLU A 147 -36.93 13.66 0.15
CA GLU A 147 -36.95 12.93 -1.12
C GLU A 147 -35.56 12.85 -1.75
N ILE A 148 -35.24 11.69 -2.34
CA ILE A 148 -33.96 11.48 -3.05
C ILE A 148 -34.02 12.22 -4.39
N ILE A 149 -33.19 13.26 -4.53
CA ILE A 149 -33.06 14.02 -5.78
C ILE A 149 -32.11 13.31 -6.74
N LYS A 150 -30.94 12.87 -6.26
CA LYS A 150 -29.89 12.23 -7.08
C LYS A 150 -28.96 11.37 -6.23
N ILE A 151 -28.51 10.25 -6.80
CA ILE A 151 -27.45 9.44 -6.23
C ILE A 151 -26.20 9.62 -7.10
N TRP A 152 -25.10 10.01 -6.46
CA TRP A 152 -23.80 10.26 -7.08
C TRP A 152 -22.87 9.07 -6.80
N ASP A 153 -22.08 8.67 -7.78
CA ASP A 153 -21.15 7.55 -7.61
C ASP A 153 -19.98 7.89 -6.65
N CYS A 154 -19.65 9.18 -6.54
CA CYS A 154 -18.63 9.65 -5.58
C CYS A 154 -18.78 11.15 -5.28
N ALA A 155 -18.16 11.60 -4.19
CA ALA A 155 -18.14 13.02 -3.80
C ALA A 155 -17.45 13.94 -4.83
N THR A 156 -16.53 13.41 -5.62
CA THR A 156 -15.87 14.15 -6.71
C THR A 156 -16.85 14.56 -7.81
N ASP A 157 -17.86 13.73 -8.08
CA ASP A 157 -18.88 14.04 -9.08
C ASP A 157 -19.82 15.15 -8.59
N VAL A 158 -20.15 15.15 -7.29
CA VAL A 158 -20.89 16.25 -6.64
C VAL A 158 -20.14 17.58 -6.78
N TRP A 159 -18.82 17.56 -6.49
CA TRP A 159 -17.99 18.77 -6.65
C TRP A 159 -17.95 19.25 -8.11
N ARG A 160 -17.80 18.32 -9.06
CA ARG A 160 -17.69 18.66 -10.49
C ARG A 160 -18.96 19.28 -11.05
N GLU A 161 -20.13 18.80 -10.62
CA GLU A 161 -21.42 19.25 -11.14
C GLU A 161 -22.05 20.41 -10.33
N LEU A 162 -21.89 20.39 -9.00
CA LEU A 162 -22.54 21.37 -8.10
C LEU A 162 -21.55 22.35 -7.44
N GLY A 163 -20.24 22.17 -7.61
CA GLY A 163 -19.22 23.01 -6.97
C GLY A 163 -19.08 22.79 -5.45
N ILE A 164 -19.77 21.81 -4.87
CA ILE A 164 -19.76 21.55 -3.43
C ILE A 164 -18.50 20.75 -3.07
N VAL A 165 -17.64 21.32 -2.21
CA VAL A 165 -16.39 20.65 -1.80
C VAL A 165 -16.68 19.45 -0.90
N GLN A 166 -15.84 18.42 -1.01
CA GLN A 166 -16.01 17.16 -0.29
C GLN A 166 -16.14 17.32 1.23
N ALA A 167 -15.44 18.30 1.82
CA ALA A 167 -15.50 18.59 3.25
C ALA A 167 -16.90 19.07 3.74
N SER A 168 -17.77 19.49 2.81
CA SER A 168 -19.14 19.96 3.09
C SER A 168 -20.20 18.87 2.86
N ILE A 169 -19.77 17.66 2.52
CA ILE A 169 -20.65 16.50 2.30
C ILE A 169 -20.57 15.62 3.55
N SER A 170 -21.65 15.54 4.31
CA SER A 170 -21.78 14.76 5.54
C SER A 170 -22.58 13.48 5.34
#